data_e03dfae97e4c8e174419e5cfcdff32bc
#
_entry.id   e03dfae97e4c8e174419e5cfcdff32bc
#
_cell.length_a   1.000
_cell.length_b   1.000
_cell.length_c   1.000
_cell.angle_alpha   90.00
_cell.angle_beta   90.00
_cell.angle_gamma   90.00
#
_symmetry.space_group_name_H-M   'P 1'
#
loop_
_entity.id
_entity.type
_entity.pdbx_description
1 polymer ?
#
loop_
_entity_poly.entity_id
_entity_poly.type
_entity_poly.pdbx_seq_one_letter_code
_entity_poly.pdbx_strand_id
1 'polypeptide(L)'
;MEQQTLSSVTIRPITAADDPFIAKIIRTNFEQYHLTIPGTAYFDPELDHLRAFYSAKPDRGYFVAVGENGTVLGCCGFAETAVFDRCAELQKLYLSAAAKVKRVGRRLSETVEQAARDAGYETLYIETHSKFDAAIRLYEKLGFQQIDKPQGVQHGAMDHFYLKSL
;
A
#
# COMPACT_ATOMS: atom_id res chain seq x y z
N MET A 1 20.75 16.23 25.47
CA MET A 1 20.44 15.47 24.23
C MET A 1 19.44 14.39 24.61
N GLU A 2 18.20 14.66 24.40
CA GLU A 2 17.18 13.61 24.51
C GLU A 2 17.37 12.66 23.33
N GLN A 3 17.84 11.48 23.60
CA GLN A 3 17.69 10.36 22.70
C GLN A 3 16.17 10.13 22.58
N GLN A 4 15.59 10.63 21.49
CA GLN A 4 14.29 10.14 21.07
C GLN A 4 14.46 8.65 20.84
N THR A 5 14.03 7.87 21.82
CA THR A 5 13.83 6.44 21.69
C THR A 5 12.93 6.27 20.46
N LEU A 6 13.48 5.72 19.37
CA LEU A 6 12.69 5.30 18.22
C LEU A 6 11.66 4.31 18.76
N SER A 7 10.43 4.77 18.94
CA SER A 7 9.35 3.89 19.33
C SER A 7 9.30 2.74 18.34
N SER A 8 9.34 1.51 18.84
CA SER A 8 9.39 0.32 17.99
C SER A 8 8.11 0.21 17.16
N VAL A 9 8.27 -0.06 15.88
CA VAL A 9 7.17 -0.32 14.96
C VAL A 9 7.26 -1.78 14.53
N THR A 10 6.15 -2.50 14.66
CA THR A 10 6.03 -3.89 14.23
C THR A 10 5.22 -3.97 12.94
N ILE A 11 5.70 -4.72 11.96
CA ILE A 11 4.94 -5.05 10.75
C ILE A 11 4.42 -6.48 10.88
N ARG A 12 3.12 -6.66 10.69
CA ARG A 12 2.45 -7.96 10.76
C ARG A 12 1.31 -8.06 9.75
N PRO A 13 0.86 -9.30 9.43
CA PRO A 13 -0.35 -9.47 8.62
C PRO A 13 -1.57 -8.81 9.25
N ILE A 14 -2.48 -8.36 8.39
CA ILE A 14 -3.77 -7.77 8.79
C ILE A 14 -4.62 -8.78 9.57
N THR A 15 -5.36 -8.29 10.56
CA THR A 15 -6.43 -9.00 11.24
C THR A 15 -7.78 -8.31 11.01
N ALA A 16 -8.89 -9.00 11.26
CA ALA A 16 -10.22 -8.40 11.12
C ALA A 16 -10.42 -7.18 12.03
N ALA A 17 -9.78 -7.16 13.19
CA ALA A 17 -9.82 -6.03 14.13
C ALA A 17 -9.18 -4.76 13.55
N ASP A 18 -8.29 -4.89 12.57
CA ASP A 18 -7.62 -3.75 11.93
C ASP A 18 -8.49 -3.05 10.90
N ASP A 19 -9.48 -3.73 10.30
CA ASP A 19 -10.27 -3.23 9.19
C ASP A 19 -10.83 -1.81 9.39
N PRO A 20 -11.49 -1.47 10.51
CA PRO A 20 -12.03 -0.12 10.67
C PRO A 20 -10.95 0.96 10.78
N PHE A 21 -9.80 0.65 11.37
CA PHE A 21 -8.69 1.60 11.48
C PHE A 21 -8.02 1.86 10.13
N ILE A 22 -7.83 0.79 9.35
CA ILE A 22 -7.26 0.89 8.01
C ILE A 22 -8.18 1.65 7.08
N ALA A 23 -9.46 1.34 7.07
CA ALA A 23 -10.44 2.05 6.25
C ALA A 23 -10.44 3.56 6.56
N LYS A 24 -10.32 3.93 7.82
CA LYS A 24 -10.21 5.33 8.24
C LYS A 24 -8.93 5.99 7.73
N ILE A 25 -7.78 5.32 7.84
CA ILE A 25 -6.50 5.83 7.33
C ILE A 25 -6.58 6.07 5.82
N ILE A 26 -7.11 5.12 5.07
CA ILE A 26 -7.24 5.23 3.61
C ILE A 26 -8.16 6.38 3.23
N ARG A 27 -9.35 6.45 3.80
CA ARG A 27 -10.30 7.52 3.53
C ARG A 27 -9.72 8.90 3.87
N THR A 28 -9.07 9.03 5.01
CA THR A 28 -8.44 10.29 5.44
C THR A 28 -7.38 10.76 4.44
N ASN A 29 -6.57 9.84 3.89
CA ASN A 29 -5.58 10.19 2.87
C ASN A 29 -6.25 10.74 1.59
N PHE A 30 -7.30 10.08 1.09
CA PHE A 30 -8.00 10.56 -0.10
C PHE A 30 -8.72 11.89 0.14
N GLU A 31 -9.34 12.06 1.30
CA GLU A 31 -10.01 13.32 1.68
C GLU A 31 -9.01 14.47 1.78
N GLN A 32 -7.85 14.24 2.39
CA GLN A 32 -6.80 15.22 2.54
C GLN A 32 -6.30 15.76 1.19
N TYR A 33 -6.20 14.91 0.18
CA TYR A 33 -5.73 15.29 -1.15
C TYR A 33 -6.84 15.61 -2.14
N HIS A 34 -8.08 15.74 -1.66
CA HIS A 34 -9.26 16.03 -2.50
C HIS A 34 -9.45 15.03 -3.64
N LEU A 35 -9.25 13.75 -3.33
CA LEU A 35 -9.38 12.62 -4.27
C LEU A 35 -10.57 11.70 -3.96
N THR A 36 -11.61 12.23 -3.34
CA THR A 36 -12.86 11.49 -3.09
C THR A 36 -13.73 11.45 -4.37
N ILE A 37 -13.16 10.94 -5.42
CA ILE A 37 -13.74 10.89 -6.77
C ILE A 37 -13.83 9.45 -7.26
N PRO A 38 -14.76 9.11 -8.18
CA PRO A 38 -14.80 7.80 -8.81
C PRO A 38 -13.48 7.43 -9.48
N GLY A 39 -13.18 6.13 -9.56
CA GLY A 39 -11.93 5.63 -10.15
C GLY A 39 -10.75 5.68 -9.19
N THR A 40 -11.01 5.70 -7.88
CA THR A 40 -10.00 5.63 -6.81
C THR A 40 -10.33 4.51 -5.84
N ALA A 41 -9.34 4.12 -5.03
CA ALA A 41 -9.54 3.12 -3.97
C ALA A 41 -10.52 3.56 -2.88
N TYR A 42 -10.83 4.85 -2.78
CA TYR A 42 -11.83 5.39 -1.85
C TYR A 42 -13.21 4.72 -2.03
N PHE A 43 -13.55 4.32 -3.25
CA PHE A 43 -14.81 3.69 -3.60
C PHE A 43 -14.73 2.17 -3.80
N ASP A 44 -13.59 1.55 -3.47
CA ASP A 44 -13.47 0.10 -3.57
C ASP A 44 -14.47 -0.59 -2.64
N PRO A 45 -15.26 -1.55 -3.13
CA PRO A 45 -16.30 -2.19 -2.33
C PRO A 45 -15.74 -2.98 -1.12
N GLU A 46 -14.49 -3.45 -1.21
CA GLU A 46 -13.81 -4.19 -0.14
C GLU A 46 -13.18 -3.31 0.95
N LEU A 47 -13.24 -1.98 0.85
CA LEU A 47 -12.46 -1.08 1.70
C LEU A 47 -12.69 -1.27 3.20
N ASP A 48 -13.90 -1.63 3.61
CA ASP A 48 -14.22 -1.92 5.03
C ASP A 48 -13.94 -3.37 5.45
N HIS A 49 -13.50 -4.22 4.51
CA HIS A 49 -13.32 -5.66 4.70
C HIS A 49 -12.05 -6.18 4.04
N LEU A 50 -10.94 -5.44 4.18
CA LEU A 50 -9.67 -5.76 3.52
C LEU A 50 -9.09 -7.10 3.98
N ARG A 51 -9.24 -7.43 5.26
CA ARG A 51 -8.77 -8.73 5.75
C ARG A 51 -9.42 -9.89 5.00
N ALA A 52 -10.71 -9.84 4.81
CA ALA A 52 -11.44 -10.88 4.07
C ALA A 52 -11.02 -10.92 2.60
N PHE A 53 -10.87 -9.76 1.96
CA PHE A 53 -10.45 -9.66 0.56
C PHE A 53 -9.06 -10.27 0.33
N TYR A 54 -8.07 -9.90 1.15
CA TYR A 54 -6.70 -10.38 0.98
C TYR A 54 -6.49 -11.82 1.48
N SER A 55 -7.37 -12.33 2.32
CA SER A 55 -7.35 -13.74 2.75
C SER A 55 -8.08 -14.67 1.80
N ALA A 56 -8.84 -14.16 0.83
CA ALA A 56 -9.64 -14.95 -0.09
C ALA A 56 -8.81 -15.79 -1.07
N LYS A 57 -7.54 -15.43 -1.30
CA LYS A 57 -6.62 -16.11 -2.19
C LYS A 57 -5.23 -16.24 -1.56
N PRO A 58 -4.52 -17.37 -1.77
CA PRO A 58 -3.19 -17.59 -1.17
C PRO A 58 -2.09 -16.69 -1.78
N ASP A 59 -2.31 -16.14 -2.96
CA ASP A 59 -1.38 -15.27 -3.68
C ASP A 59 -1.66 -13.77 -3.46
N ARG A 60 -2.37 -13.44 -2.38
CA ARG A 60 -2.59 -12.08 -1.89
C ARG A 60 -2.02 -11.92 -0.49
N GLY A 61 -1.69 -10.70 -0.12
CA GLY A 61 -1.28 -10.37 1.24
C GLY A 61 -1.52 -8.91 1.59
N TYR A 62 -1.74 -8.65 2.87
CA TYR A 62 -1.91 -7.30 3.38
C TYR A 62 -1.29 -7.17 4.76
N PHE A 63 -0.53 -6.10 4.98
CA PHE A 63 0.25 -5.89 6.19
C PHE A 63 -0.09 -4.56 6.84
N VAL A 64 0.04 -4.54 8.16
CA VAL A 64 -0.14 -3.34 8.98
C VAL A 64 1.12 -3.04 9.77
N ALA A 65 1.41 -1.77 9.92
CA ALA A 65 2.44 -1.28 10.81
C ALA A 65 1.79 -0.81 12.10
N VAL A 66 2.27 -1.31 13.22
CA VAL A 66 1.69 -1.07 14.54
C VAL A 66 2.73 -0.51 15.48
N GLY A 67 2.40 0.58 16.19
CA GLY A 67 3.25 1.18 17.21
C GLY A 67 3.22 0.40 18.52
N GLU A 68 4.09 0.79 19.48
CA GLU A 68 4.22 0.12 20.79
C GLU A 68 2.93 0.03 21.58
N ASN A 69 2.05 1.01 21.44
CA ASN A 69 0.76 1.07 22.12
C ASN A 69 -0.39 0.38 21.36
N GLY A 70 -0.07 -0.37 20.30
CA GLY A 70 -1.07 -1.03 19.47
C GLY A 70 -1.75 -0.14 18.44
N THR A 71 -1.33 1.12 18.28
CA THR A 71 -1.89 2.04 17.28
C THR A 71 -1.49 1.64 15.88
N VAL A 72 -2.46 1.51 14.98
CA VAL A 72 -2.20 1.26 13.54
C VAL A 72 -1.63 2.53 12.90
N LEU A 73 -0.44 2.43 12.34
CA LEU A 73 0.32 3.55 11.75
C LEU A 73 0.27 3.57 10.23
N GLY A 74 0.00 2.45 9.61
CA GLY A 74 -0.03 2.34 8.16
C GLY A 74 -0.34 0.93 7.68
N CYS A 75 -0.47 0.80 6.39
CA CYS A 75 -0.90 -0.44 5.73
C CYS A 75 -0.39 -0.50 4.30
N CYS A 76 -0.22 -1.71 3.80
CA CYS A 76 0.16 -1.98 2.42
C CYS A 76 -0.06 -3.46 2.11
N GLY A 77 -0.42 -3.77 0.88
CA GLY A 77 -0.59 -5.14 0.43
C GLY A 77 -0.27 -5.36 -1.03
N PHE A 78 -0.53 -6.58 -1.48
CA PHE A 78 -0.41 -6.96 -2.88
C PHE A 78 -1.50 -7.95 -3.26
N ALA A 79 -1.85 -7.92 -4.53
CA ALA A 79 -2.77 -8.87 -5.14
C ALA A 79 -2.39 -9.10 -6.59
N GLU A 80 -2.95 -10.13 -7.18
CA GLU A 80 -2.80 -10.41 -8.61
C GLU A 80 -3.29 -9.24 -9.47
N THR A 81 -2.66 -9.03 -10.60
CA THR A 81 -3.13 -8.08 -11.62
C THR A 81 -3.10 -8.72 -12.99
N ALA A 82 -4.07 -8.38 -13.82
CA ALA A 82 -4.13 -8.82 -15.21
C ALA A 82 -3.35 -7.89 -16.18
N VAL A 83 -2.77 -6.81 -15.65
CA VAL A 83 -2.05 -5.81 -16.46
C VAL A 83 -0.78 -6.40 -17.08
N PHE A 84 -0.05 -7.24 -16.34
CA PHE A 84 1.14 -7.94 -16.80
C PHE A 84 1.14 -9.39 -16.31
N ASP A 85 1.82 -10.28 -17.03
CA ASP A 85 1.97 -11.67 -16.65
C ASP A 85 2.89 -11.81 -15.43
N ARG A 86 2.58 -12.77 -14.55
CA ARG A 86 3.34 -13.07 -13.33
C ARG A 86 3.69 -11.84 -12.49
N CYS A 87 2.76 -10.90 -12.47
CA CYS A 87 2.87 -9.61 -11.82
C CYS A 87 1.86 -9.49 -10.69
N ALA A 88 2.31 -8.99 -9.55
CA ALA A 88 1.43 -8.50 -8.51
C ALA A 88 1.34 -6.97 -8.57
N GLU A 89 0.24 -6.43 -8.07
CA GLU A 89 0.08 -5.00 -7.83
C GLU A 89 0.32 -4.71 -6.36
N LEU A 90 1.24 -3.79 -6.06
CA LEU A 90 1.33 -3.20 -4.72
C LEU A 90 0.13 -2.28 -4.53
N GLN A 91 -0.66 -2.56 -3.50
CA GLN A 91 -1.96 -1.93 -3.31
C GLN A 91 -2.08 -1.26 -1.96
N LYS A 92 -2.76 -0.12 -1.96
CA LYS A 92 -3.25 0.56 -0.76
C LYS A 92 -2.17 0.78 0.29
N LEU A 93 -1.02 1.36 -0.14
CA LEU A 93 -0.02 1.90 0.78
C LEU A 93 -0.50 3.25 1.29
N TYR A 94 -0.91 3.30 2.54
CA TYR A 94 -1.34 4.53 3.19
C TYR A 94 -0.81 4.61 4.60
N LEU A 95 -0.47 5.81 5.05
CA LEU A 95 0.10 6.07 6.36
C LEU A 95 -0.78 7.05 7.13
N SER A 96 -0.86 6.86 8.45
CA SER A 96 -1.39 7.88 9.35
C SER A 96 -0.41 9.05 9.46
N ALA A 97 -0.89 10.22 9.90
CA ALA A 97 -0.03 11.39 10.10
C ALA A 97 1.13 11.10 11.08
N ALA A 98 0.90 10.27 12.10
CA ALA A 98 1.89 9.91 13.10
C ALA A 98 3.04 9.04 12.56
N ALA A 99 2.86 8.39 11.41
CA ALA A 99 3.83 7.45 10.85
C ALA A 99 4.87 8.08 9.92
N LYS A 100 4.64 9.30 9.45
CA LYS A 100 5.38 9.92 8.33
C LYS A 100 6.88 10.10 8.58
N VAL A 101 7.33 10.16 9.84
CA VAL A 101 8.74 10.36 10.20
C VAL A 101 9.47 9.07 10.58
N LYS A 102 8.83 7.89 10.50
CA LYS A 102 9.35 6.63 11.08
C LYS A 102 9.78 5.60 10.01
N ARG A 103 9.92 5.97 8.76
CA ARG A 103 10.22 5.06 7.63
C ARG A 103 9.22 3.89 7.49
N VAL A 104 8.02 4.08 7.97
CA VAL A 104 6.99 3.03 7.98
C VAL A 104 6.63 2.60 6.56
N GLY A 105 6.46 3.56 5.65
CA GLY A 105 6.15 3.28 4.25
C GLY A 105 7.20 2.42 3.55
N ARG A 106 8.47 2.68 3.80
CA ARG A 106 9.57 1.88 3.25
C ARG A 106 9.53 0.45 3.79
N ARG A 107 9.39 0.28 5.08
CA ARG A 107 9.34 -1.05 5.71
C ARG A 107 8.14 -1.86 5.24
N LEU A 108 6.96 -1.23 5.12
CA LEU A 108 5.77 -1.87 4.56
C LEU A 108 5.99 -2.31 3.10
N SER A 109 6.55 -1.43 2.28
CA SER A 109 6.82 -1.75 0.87
C SER A 109 7.81 -2.89 0.72
N GLU A 110 8.89 -2.89 1.51
CA GLU A 110 9.89 -3.98 1.51
C GLU A 110 9.27 -5.30 1.97
N THR A 111 8.39 -5.28 2.96
CA THR A 111 7.65 -6.47 3.41
C THR A 111 6.75 -7.01 2.30
N VAL A 112 6.03 -6.15 1.60
CA VAL A 112 5.17 -6.53 0.47
C VAL A 112 6.00 -7.10 -0.68
N GLU A 113 7.12 -6.48 -1.03
CA GLU A 113 8.03 -7.02 -2.06
C GLU A 113 8.47 -8.44 -1.74
N GLN A 114 8.92 -8.68 -0.51
CA GLN A 114 9.36 -10.01 -0.10
C GLN A 114 8.21 -11.02 -0.13
N ALA A 115 7.04 -10.64 0.35
CA ALA A 115 5.87 -11.51 0.34
C ALA A 115 5.39 -11.83 -1.08
N ALA A 116 5.43 -10.86 -1.99
CA ALA A 116 5.10 -11.07 -3.40
C ALA A 116 6.10 -12.02 -4.08
N ARG A 117 7.39 -11.84 -3.78
CA ARG A 117 8.45 -12.74 -4.26
C ARG A 117 8.23 -14.15 -3.77
N ASP A 118 7.93 -14.33 -2.49
CA ASP A 118 7.66 -15.64 -1.87
C ASP A 118 6.39 -16.30 -2.45
N ALA A 119 5.42 -15.50 -2.89
CA ALA A 119 4.21 -15.98 -3.57
C ALA A 119 4.46 -16.39 -5.05
N GLY A 120 5.65 -16.16 -5.58
CA GLY A 120 6.03 -16.57 -6.93
C GLY A 120 5.89 -15.50 -8.02
N TYR A 121 5.58 -14.27 -7.64
CA TYR A 121 5.54 -13.18 -8.61
C TYR A 121 6.95 -12.75 -9.05
N GLU A 122 7.07 -12.31 -10.28
CA GLU A 122 8.35 -11.88 -10.89
C GLU A 122 8.48 -10.36 -10.97
N THR A 123 7.36 -9.65 -11.00
CA THR A 123 7.31 -8.19 -11.08
C THR A 123 6.25 -7.63 -10.13
N LEU A 124 6.44 -6.37 -9.77
CA LEU A 124 5.51 -5.62 -8.93
C LEU A 124 5.11 -4.34 -9.65
N TYR A 125 3.82 -4.11 -9.76
CA TYR A 125 3.19 -3.00 -10.46
C TYR A 125 2.54 -2.04 -9.48
N ILE A 126 2.56 -0.74 -9.79
CA ILE A 126 1.88 0.29 -9.00
C ILE A 126 1.11 1.22 -9.93
N GLU A 127 -0.12 1.54 -9.58
CA GLU A 127 -0.86 2.68 -10.11
C GLU A 127 -1.15 3.66 -8.99
N THR A 128 -0.86 4.95 -9.21
CA THR A 128 -0.99 6.00 -8.20
C THR A 128 -1.35 7.34 -8.83
N HIS A 129 -1.56 8.34 -8.00
CA HIS A 129 -1.90 9.69 -8.44
C HIS A 129 -0.77 10.68 -8.10
N SER A 130 -0.56 11.64 -8.99
CA SER A 130 0.47 12.69 -8.84
C SER A 130 0.40 13.47 -7.52
N LYS A 131 -0.77 13.57 -6.92
CA LYS A 131 -0.96 14.22 -5.62
C LYS A 131 -0.30 13.47 -4.45
N PHE A 132 -0.05 12.18 -4.59
CA PHE A 132 0.65 11.38 -3.58
C PHE A 132 2.18 11.49 -3.72
N ASP A 133 2.72 12.68 -3.63
CA ASP A 133 4.14 12.98 -3.85
C ASP A 133 5.08 12.16 -3.00
N ALA A 134 4.78 11.99 -1.71
CA ALA A 134 5.63 11.26 -0.79
C ALA A 134 5.72 9.77 -1.16
N ALA A 135 4.60 9.18 -1.59
CA ALA A 135 4.57 7.79 -2.05
C ALA A 135 5.37 7.62 -3.35
N ILE A 136 5.21 8.54 -4.30
CA ILE A 136 5.98 8.54 -5.56
C ILE A 136 7.48 8.61 -5.29
N ARG A 137 7.93 9.52 -4.44
CA ARG A 137 9.35 9.61 -4.05
C ARG A 137 9.86 8.32 -3.41
N LEU A 138 9.03 7.67 -2.59
CA LEU A 138 9.37 6.38 -1.99
C LEU A 138 9.53 5.30 -3.06
N TYR A 139 8.59 5.18 -4.00
CA TYR A 139 8.66 4.18 -5.07
C TYR A 139 9.92 4.33 -5.92
N GLU A 140 10.27 5.56 -6.27
CA GLU A 140 11.48 5.84 -7.03
C GLU A 140 12.75 5.45 -6.25
N LYS A 141 12.81 5.75 -4.95
CA LYS A 141 13.91 5.33 -4.07
C LYS A 141 14.02 3.82 -3.92
N LEU A 142 12.91 3.10 -4.00
CA LEU A 142 12.88 1.63 -3.93
C LEU A 142 13.22 0.96 -5.26
N GLY A 143 13.49 1.74 -6.32
CA GLY A 143 13.89 1.23 -7.62
C GLY A 143 12.75 0.95 -8.60
N PHE A 144 11.53 1.38 -8.29
CA PHE A 144 10.44 1.35 -9.27
C PHE A 144 10.71 2.32 -10.41
N GLN A 145 10.45 1.88 -11.62
CA GLN A 145 10.60 2.69 -12.82
C GLN A 145 9.23 3.10 -13.35
N GLN A 146 9.09 4.39 -13.65
CA GLN A 146 7.86 4.90 -14.23
C GLN A 146 7.68 4.34 -15.64
N ILE A 147 6.45 3.93 -15.94
CA ILE A 147 6.03 3.42 -17.26
C ILE A 147 4.84 4.23 -17.78
N ASP A 148 4.56 4.12 -19.06
CA ASP A 148 3.34 4.66 -19.66
C ASP A 148 2.12 3.91 -19.13
N LYS A 149 0.95 4.56 -19.20
CA LYS A 149 -0.32 3.96 -18.75
C LYS A 149 -0.57 2.65 -19.51
N PRO A 150 -0.60 1.50 -18.80
CA PRO A 150 -0.89 0.23 -19.45
C PRO A 150 -2.39 0.09 -19.73
N GLN A 151 -2.74 -0.90 -20.54
CA GLN A 151 -4.13 -1.31 -20.70
C GLN A 151 -4.61 -2.08 -19.47
N GLY A 152 -5.90 -1.97 -19.14
CA GLY A 152 -6.50 -2.71 -18.03
C GLY A 152 -6.33 -2.08 -16.66
N VAL A 153 -6.01 -0.78 -16.59
CA VAL A 153 -5.94 -0.03 -15.33
C VAL A 153 -7.29 -0.08 -14.60
N GLN A 154 -7.26 -0.51 -13.33
CA GLN A 154 -8.45 -0.70 -12.50
C GLN A 154 -9.00 0.62 -11.96
N HIS A 155 -8.12 1.51 -11.48
CA HIS A 155 -8.50 2.80 -10.92
C HIS A 155 -8.25 3.90 -11.96
N GLY A 156 -9.28 4.28 -12.72
CA GLY A 156 -9.17 5.17 -13.86
C GLY A 156 -8.74 6.60 -13.56
N ALA A 157 -8.80 7.04 -12.29
CA ALA A 157 -8.32 8.36 -11.87
C ALA A 157 -6.80 8.41 -11.67
N MET A 158 -6.11 7.27 -11.65
CA MET A 158 -4.66 7.22 -11.50
C MET A 158 -3.96 7.73 -12.76
N ASP A 159 -2.84 8.42 -12.58
CA ASP A 159 -2.08 9.08 -13.65
C ASP A 159 -0.57 8.80 -13.63
N HIS A 160 -0.11 7.98 -12.67
CA HIS A 160 1.28 7.54 -12.55
C HIS A 160 1.34 6.03 -12.38
N PHE A 161 2.25 5.39 -13.12
CA PHE A 161 2.36 3.93 -13.22
C PHE A 161 3.82 3.52 -13.09
N TYR A 162 4.10 2.50 -12.29
CA TYR A 162 5.45 2.05 -11.98
C TYR A 162 5.56 0.53 -12.07
N LEU A 163 6.75 0.05 -12.40
CA LEU A 163 7.06 -1.36 -12.48
C LEU A 163 8.44 -1.64 -11.88
N LYS A 164 8.57 -2.77 -11.20
CA LYS A 164 9.83 -3.23 -10.62
C LYS A 164 9.97 -4.75 -10.78
N SER A 165 11.15 -5.21 -11.20
CA SER A 165 11.49 -6.63 -11.15
C SER A 165 11.78 -7.05 -9.71
N LEU A 166 11.22 -8.19 -9.32
CA LEU A 166 11.40 -8.75 -7.98
C LEU A 166 12.62 -9.67 -7.88
#